data_76c37e89618c9a5256fabbab3af1533e
#
_entry.id   76c37e89618c9a5256fabbab3af1533e
#
_cell.length_a   1.000
_cell.length_b   1.000
_cell.length_c   1.000
_cell.angle_alpha   90.00
_cell.angle_beta   90.00
_cell.angle_gamma   90.00
#
_symmetry.space_group_name_H-M   'P 1'
#
loop_
_entity.id
_entity.type
_entity.pdbx_description
1 polymer ?
#
loop_
_entity_poly.entity_id
_entity_poly.type
_entity_poly.pdbx_seq_one_letter_code
_entity_poly.pdbx_strand_id
1 'polypeptide(L)'
;MQCIFIILNYNDSQTTINLVDKLLHYSSVEKIIILDNKSPDNSFKVLKNYYNTMVKVVLLQSPKNGGYSYGNNIGINYVLNHNFNSECVVISNPDIFIAEQDLNGIIHVLDADKTIGVVAPMMKIAGADTFKISAWRHPCYLYDCFSSVPFFRRWADKFICYDKSLFIQPIMRVDVLPGSFLAIQKQVLQRGIKFDDRFFLFCEERIICEKIRNLEYKVVLSTLFSYDHYESISIKKSYSRATARQRLLNDSKKKYYKLYRSKNHIRNFLLFLLMDFNFFLMQLRGLFK
;
A
#
# COMPACT_ATOMS: atom_id res chain seq x y z
N MET A 1 11.72 20.85 0.60
CA MET A 1 10.28 20.54 0.47
C MET A 1 9.83 19.74 1.69
N GLN A 2 8.58 19.91 2.15
CA GLN A 2 7.99 19.09 3.22
C GLN A 2 6.98 18.10 2.63
N CYS A 3 6.50 17.17 3.46
CA CYS A 3 5.46 16.22 3.07
C CYS A 3 4.32 16.18 4.09
N ILE A 4 3.19 15.64 3.67
CA ILE A 4 2.03 15.34 4.50
C ILE A 4 1.90 13.83 4.58
N PHE A 5 1.82 13.27 5.80
CA PHE A 5 1.52 11.86 5.99
C PHE A 5 0.01 11.62 6.08
N ILE A 6 -0.45 10.55 5.44
CA ILE A 6 -1.77 9.95 5.65
C ILE A 6 -1.54 8.55 6.20
N ILE A 7 -1.98 8.30 7.42
CA ILE A 7 -1.78 7.04 8.15
C ILE A 7 -3.14 6.43 8.44
N LEU A 8 -3.37 5.23 7.91
CA LEU A 8 -4.63 4.51 8.10
C LEU A 8 -4.56 3.61 9.34
N ASN A 9 -5.30 3.96 10.37
CA ASN A 9 -5.46 3.14 11.58
C ASN A 9 -6.67 2.21 11.49
N TYR A 10 -6.51 0.96 11.92
CA TYR A 10 -7.60 0.04 12.20
C TYR A 10 -7.24 -0.94 13.30
N ASN A 11 -7.86 -0.84 14.47
CA ASN A 11 -7.63 -1.68 15.66
C ASN A 11 -6.16 -1.72 16.11
N ASP A 12 -5.41 -0.65 15.92
CA ASP A 12 -3.97 -0.64 16.19
C ASP A 12 -3.45 0.76 16.57
N SER A 13 -4.10 1.39 17.57
CA SER A 13 -3.72 2.73 18.03
C SER A 13 -2.28 2.82 18.52
N GLN A 14 -1.76 1.78 19.19
CA GLN A 14 -0.40 1.80 19.73
C GLN A 14 0.66 1.87 18.64
N THR A 15 0.52 1.06 17.58
CA THR A 15 1.45 1.10 16.44
C THR A 15 1.38 2.45 15.72
N THR A 16 0.15 2.99 15.59
CA THR A 16 -0.06 4.32 15.03
C THR A 16 0.63 5.40 15.86
N ILE A 17 0.51 5.37 17.20
CA ILE A 17 1.19 6.31 18.10
C ILE A 17 2.70 6.20 17.93
N ASN A 18 3.26 4.99 17.92
CA ASN A 18 4.70 4.79 17.79
C ASN A 18 5.29 5.41 16.51
N LEU A 19 4.57 5.34 15.39
CA LEU A 19 4.99 5.99 14.14
C LEU A 19 4.81 7.51 14.22
N VAL A 20 3.65 7.98 14.63
CA VAL A 20 3.30 9.41 14.65
C VAL A 20 4.23 10.18 15.58
N ASP A 21 4.53 9.66 16.78
CA ASP A 21 5.43 10.32 17.74
C ASP A 21 6.82 10.57 17.14
N LYS A 22 7.33 9.64 16.32
CA LYS A 22 8.60 9.86 15.59
C LYS A 22 8.46 10.94 14.53
N LEU A 23 7.39 10.87 13.73
CA LEU A 23 7.15 11.82 12.64
C LEU A 23 6.90 13.25 13.15
N LEU A 24 6.41 13.42 14.37
CA LEU A 24 6.23 14.74 14.99
C LEU A 24 7.54 15.53 15.10
N HIS A 25 8.65 14.83 15.30
CA HIS A 25 9.99 15.44 15.45
C HIS A 25 10.67 15.73 14.10
N TYR A 26 10.14 15.20 12.97
CA TYR A 26 10.75 15.40 11.66
C TYR A 26 10.40 16.78 11.10
N SER A 27 11.43 17.55 10.77
CA SER A 27 11.30 18.90 10.19
C SER A 27 10.69 18.88 8.78
N SER A 28 10.87 17.77 8.08
CA SER A 28 10.34 17.54 6.73
C SER A 28 8.85 17.14 6.70
N VAL A 29 8.21 16.96 7.85
CA VAL A 29 6.77 16.64 7.93
C VAL A 29 5.98 17.90 8.31
N GLU A 30 5.14 18.39 7.39
CA GLU A 30 4.26 19.54 7.62
C GLU A 30 3.03 19.15 8.45
N LYS A 31 2.39 18.05 8.09
CA LYS A 31 1.14 17.60 8.71
C LYS A 31 1.04 16.07 8.72
N ILE A 32 0.37 15.53 9.72
CA ILE A 32 0.06 14.10 9.84
C ILE A 32 -1.45 13.94 9.93
N ILE A 33 -2.04 13.26 8.95
CA ILE A 33 -3.47 12.93 8.91
C ILE A 33 -3.60 11.48 9.37
N ILE A 34 -4.13 11.28 10.56
CA ILE A 34 -4.49 9.94 11.05
C ILE A 34 -5.94 9.70 10.67
N LEU A 35 -6.22 8.66 9.90
CA LEU A 35 -7.57 8.21 9.62
C LEU A 35 -7.87 6.93 10.37
N ASP A 36 -8.75 6.98 11.35
CA ASP A 36 -9.33 5.78 11.96
C ASP A 36 -10.41 5.21 11.05
N ASN A 37 -10.22 4.00 10.56
CA ASN A 37 -11.12 3.35 9.61
C ASN A 37 -12.32 2.67 10.30
N LYS A 38 -12.95 3.38 11.23
CA LYS A 38 -14.06 2.91 12.06
C LYS A 38 -13.67 1.68 12.87
N SER A 39 -12.60 1.79 13.64
CA SER A 39 -12.16 0.75 14.56
C SER A 39 -13.27 0.39 15.56
N PRO A 40 -13.61 -0.90 15.73
CA PRO A 40 -14.60 -1.33 16.72
C PRO A 40 -14.08 -1.31 18.16
N ASP A 41 -12.75 -1.21 18.34
CA ASP A 41 -12.09 -1.07 19.63
C ASP A 41 -12.02 0.41 20.08
N ASN A 42 -11.25 0.69 21.14
CA ASN A 42 -11.07 2.04 21.67
C ASN A 42 -10.04 2.88 20.90
N SER A 43 -9.50 2.43 19.73
CA SER A 43 -8.42 3.08 19.00
C SER A 43 -8.70 4.56 18.73
N PHE A 44 -9.88 4.90 18.22
CA PHE A 44 -10.23 6.31 17.93
C PHE A 44 -10.20 7.18 19.19
N LYS A 45 -10.77 6.68 20.31
CA LYS A 45 -10.78 7.42 21.58
C LYS A 45 -9.38 7.62 22.13
N VAL A 46 -8.53 6.59 22.05
CA VAL A 46 -7.12 6.66 22.48
C VAL A 46 -6.36 7.70 21.65
N LEU A 47 -6.44 7.63 20.33
CA LEU A 47 -5.76 8.58 19.43
C LEU A 47 -6.28 10.01 19.62
N LYS A 48 -7.59 10.19 19.84
CA LYS A 48 -8.19 11.51 20.10
C LYS A 48 -7.65 12.12 21.38
N ASN A 49 -7.59 11.35 22.46
CA ASN A 49 -7.08 11.85 23.75
C ASN A 49 -5.58 12.17 23.68
N TYR A 50 -4.81 11.38 22.91
CA TYR A 50 -3.36 11.53 22.80
C TYR A 50 -2.96 12.75 21.97
N TYR A 51 -3.68 13.04 20.88
CA TYR A 51 -3.30 14.07 19.91
C TYR A 51 -4.21 15.32 19.91
N ASN A 52 -5.12 15.48 20.88
CA ASN A 52 -6.12 16.55 20.90
C ASN A 52 -5.54 17.99 20.88
N THR A 53 -4.32 18.19 21.35
CA THR A 53 -3.66 19.50 21.43
C THR A 53 -2.55 19.67 20.38
N MET A 54 -2.25 18.65 19.59
CA MET A 54 -1.11 18.67 18.68
C MET A 54 -1.49 19.25 17.31
N VAL A 55 -1.12 20.50 17.06
CA VAL A 55 -1.43 21.25 15.83
C VAL A 55 -0.94 20.51 14.57
N LYS A 56 0.17 19.75 14.65
CA LYS A 56 0.73 19.01 13.51
C LYS A 56 -0.10 17.76 13.14
N VAL A 57 -1.01 17.30 14.01
CA VAL A 57 -1.83 16.10 13.81
C VAL A 57 -3.28 16.48 13.53
N VAL A 58 -3.87 15.81 12.56
CA VAL A 58 -5.32 15.83 12.30
C VAL A 58 -5.83 14.40 12.42
N LEU A 59 -6.80 14.20 13.32
CA LEU A 59 -7.47 12.91 13.46
C LEU A 59 -8.84 12.95 12.79
N LEU A 60 -9.04 12.04 11.85
CA LEU A 60 -10.30 11.82 11.16
C LEU A 60 -10.86 10.44 11.51
N GLN A 61 -12.18 10.29 11.48
CA GLN A 61 -12.82 8.98 11.57
C GLN A 61 -13.67 8.71 10.34
N SER A 62 -13.48 7.54 9.74
CA SER A 62 -14.31 7.05 8.65
C SER A 62 -15.73 6.73 9.14
N PRO A 63 -16.79 6.95 8.34
CA PRO A 63 -18.16 6.56 8.70
C PRO A 63 -18.34 5.04 8.78
N LYS A 64 -17.50 4.26 8.08
CA LYS A 64 -17.51 2.79 8.06
C LYS A 64 -16.10 2.25 7.85
N ASN A 65 -15.84 0.98 8.18
CA ASN A 65 -14.66 0.29 7.69
C ASN A 65 -14.87 -0.07 6.22
N GLY A 66 -14.39 0.81 5.33
CA GLY A 66 -14.45 0.66 3.87
C GLY A 66 -13.22 -0.01 3.25
N GLY A 67 -12.27 -0.47 4.09
CA GLY A 67 -10.99 -1.04 3.65
C GLY A 67 -9.92 0.02 3.37
N TYR A 68 -8.77 -0.46 2.85
CA TYR A 68 -7.57 0.35 2.64
C TYR A 68 -7.81 1.52 1.67
N SER A 69 -8.37 1.22 0.49
CA SER A 69 -8.62 2.22 -0.55
C SER A 69 -9.55 3.34 -0.10
N TYR A 70 -10.66 2.96 0.51
CA TYR A 70 -11.68 3.92 0.96
C TYR A 70 -11.14 4.83 2.07
N GLY A 71 -10.45 4.26 3.04
CA GLY A 71 -9.87 5.03 4.14
C GLY A 71 -8.83 6.03 3.64
N ASN A 72 -7.85 5.58 2.86
CA ASN A 72 -6.83 6.49 2.31
C ASN A 72 -7.42 7.59 1.44
N ASN A 73 -8.49 7.32 0.68
CA ASN A 73 -9.17 8.34 -0.12
C ASN A 73 -9.80 9.45 0.73
N ILE A 74 -10.29 9.15 1.94
CA ILE A 74 -10.78 10.20 2.87
C ILE A 74 -9.61 11.12 3.26
N GLY A 75 -8.45 10.55 3.60
CA GLY A 75 -7.24 11.33 3.91
C GLY A 75 -6.78 12.16 2.72
N ILE A 76 -6.74 11.58 1.51
CA ILE A 76 -6.39 12.29 0.27
C ILE A 76 -7.36 13.46 0.03
N ASN A 77 -8.67 13.24 0.14
CA ASN A 77 -9.67 14.30 -0.03
C ASN A 77 -9.47 15.42 1.00
N TYR A 78 -9.15 15.06 2.24
CA TYR A 78 -8.86 16.06 3.27
C TYR A 78 -7.66 16.93 2.87
N VAL A 79 -6.56 16.31 2.44
CA VAL A 79 -5.36 17.03 2.00
C VAL A 79 -5.65 17.95 0.81
N LEU A 80 -6.42 17.47 -0.17
CA LEU A 80 -6.74 18.26 -1.37
C LEU A 80 -7.70 19.43 -1.11
N ASN A 81 -8.54 19.33 -0.08
CA ASN A 81 -9.50 20.37 0.30
C ASN A 81 -8.95 21.41 1.28
N HIS A 82 -7.67 21.26 1.71
CA HIS A 82 -7.02 22.19 2.62
C HIS A 82 -5.75 22.77 1.98
N ASN A 83 -5.45 24.02 2.32
CA ASN A 83 -4.28 24.72 1.80
C ASN A 83 -3.02 24.34 2.58
N PHE A 84 -2.43 23.19 2.25
CA PHE A 84 -1.11 22.80 2.72
C PHE A 84 -0.05 23.19 1.70
N ASN A 85 1.13 23.60 2.20
CA ASN A 85 2.26 24.02 1.35
C ASN A 85 3.00 22.84 0.72
N SER A 86 2.89 21.66 1.31
CA SER A 86 3.60 20.47 0.82
C SER A 86 3.08 19.98 -0.52
N GLU A 87 3.99 19.66 -1.41
CA GLU A 87 3.72 19.05 -2.72
C GLU A 87 3.90 17.53 -2.73
N CYS A 88 4.31 16.95 -1.59
CA CYS A 88 4.46 15.52 -1.37
C CYS A 88 3.43 15.00 -0.37
N VAL A 89 2.67 13.98 -0.76
CA VAL A 89 1.73 13.26 0.11
C VAL A 89 2.21 11.82 0.28
N VAL A 90 2.49 11.43 1.52
CA VAL A 90 2.93 10.08 1.85
C VAL A 90 1.75 9.28 2.38
N ILE A 91 1.37 8.23 1.65
CA ILE A 91 0.43 7.21 2.15
C ILE A 91 1.25 6.17 2.89
N SER A 92 0.91 5.91 4.15
CA SER A 92 1.70 5.01 4.98
C SER A 92 0.84 4.09 5.83
N ASN A 93 1.29 2.85 5.99
CA ASN A 93 0.81 1.98 7.06
C ASN A 93 1.35 2.46 8.41
N PRO A 94 0.68 2.13 9.53
CA PRO A 94 1.16 2.49 10.88
C PRO A 94 2.34 1.65 11.34
N ASP A 95 2.56 0.44 10.79
CA ASP A 95 3.56 -0.54 11.17
C ASP A 95 4.88 -0.42 10.38
N ILE A 96 5.25 0.81 10.03
CA ILE A 96 6.54 1.10 9.39
C ILE A 96 7.44 1.95 10.30
N PHE A 97 8.74 1.95 9.95
CA PHE A 97 9.70 2.94 10.44
C PHE A 97 10.56 3.43 9.28
N ILE A 98 10.67 4.73 9.13
CA ILE A 98 11.58 5.39 8.19
C ILE A 98 12.41 6.41 8.96
N ALA A 99 13.73 6.43 8.75
CA ALA A 99 14.59 7.47 9.32
C ALA A 99 14.35 8.81 8.65
N GLU A 100 14.49 9.93 9.36
CA GLU A 100 14.29 11.27 8.78
C GLU A 100 15.20 11.53 7.58
N GLN A 101 16.43 11.05 7.61
CA GLN A 101 17.36 11.17 6.49
C GLN A 101 16.83 10.44 5.24
N ASP A 102 16.30 9.23 5.39
CA ASP A 102 15.73 8.46 4.27
C ASP A 102 14.48 9.15 3.73
N LEU A 103 13.60 9.65 4.61
CA LEU A 103 12.44 10.42 4.22
C LEU A 103 12.81 11.69 3.42
N ASN A 104 13.81 12.44 3.90
CA ASN A 104 14.31 13.63 3.21
C ASN A 104 14.85 13.29 1.83
N GLY A 105 15.55 12.17 1.70
CA GLY A 105 16.04 11.68 0.42
C GLY A 105 14.91 11.33 -0.55
N ILE A 106 13.86 10.67 -0.09
CA ILE A 106 12.67 10.36 -0.91
C ILE A 106 11.94 11.63 -1.36
N ILE A 107 11.76 12.60 -0.47
CA ILE A 107 11.17 13.90 -0.81
C ILE A 107 12.02 14.62 -1.86
N HIS A 108 13.36 14.58 -1.73
CA HIS A 108 14.27 15.18 -2.71
C HIS A 108 14.17 14.51 -4.08
N VAL A 109 14.12 13.18 -4.14
CA VAL A 109 13.91 12.43 -5.41
C VAL A 109 12.64 12.90 -6.12
N LEU A 110 11.54 13.05 -5.36
CA LEU A 110 10.26 13.48 -5.92
C LEU A 110 10.28 14.96 -6.36
N ASP A 111 11.07 15.78 -5.68
CA ASP A 111 11.22 17.22 -6.00
C ASP A 111 12.10 17.46 -7.22
N ALA A 112 13.17 16.68 -7.38
CA ALA A 112 14.16 16.81 -8.42
C ALA A 112 13.64 16.43 -9.82
N ASP A 113 12.67 15.51 -9.92
CA ASP A 113 12.08 15.08 -11.19
C ASP A 113 10.55 15.10 -11.13
N LYS A 114 9.94 16.15 -11.67
CA LYS A 114 8.48 16.33 -11.69
C LYS A 114 7.74 15.34 -12.60
N THR A 115 8.44 14.51 -13.35
CA THR A 115 7.84 13.39 -14.11
C THR A 115 7.64 12.15 -13.25
N ILE A 116 8.20 12.10 -12.03
CA ILE A 116 7.94 11.04 -11.05
C ILE A 116 6.61 11.32 -10.37
N GLY A 117 5.63 10.46 -10.57
CA GLY A 117 4.32 10.60 -9.91
C GLY A 117 4.30 10.00 -8.51
N VAL A 118 5.05 8.93 -8.30
CA VAL A 118 5.17 8.24 -7.02
C VAL A 118 6.55 7.62 -6.87
N VAL A 119 7.08 7.70 -5.65
CA VAL A 119 8.34 7.03 -5.27
C VAL A 119 8.17 6.31 -3.93
N ALA A 120 8.84 5.17 -3.79
CA ALA A 120 9.00 4.48 -2.51
C ALA A 120 10.48 4.15 -2.26
N PRO A 121 10.93 4.07 -0.99
CA PRO A 121 12.22 3.51 -0.61
C PRO A 121 12.18 1.98 -0.60
N MET A 122 13.33 1.33 -0.48
CA MET A 122 13.45 -0.12 -0.30
C MET A 122 12.74 -0.57 0.97
N MET A 123 11.86 -1.57 0.86
CA MET A 123 11.17 -2.15 2.01
C MET A 123 12.02 -3.24 2.65
N LYS A 124 12.23 -3.15 3.96
CA LYS A 124 12.90 -4.17 4.77
C LYS A 124 11.91 -4.87 5.69
N ILE A 125 11.87 -6.19 5.60
CA ILE A 125 11.14 -7.08 6.52
C ILE A 125 12.11 -8.14 6.99
N ALA A 126 12.14 -8.42 8.29
CA ALA A 126 13.01 -9.47 8.85
C ALA A 126 12.75 -10.82 8.18
N GLY A 127 13.81 -11.46 7.66
CA GLY A 127 13.75 -12.75 6.98
C GLY A 127 13.19 -12.73 5.55
N ALA A 128 12.80 -11.57 4.99
CA ALA A 128 12.34 -11.45 3.61
C ALA A 128 13.45 -11.01 2.65
N ASP A 129 13.31 -11.41 1.37
CA ASP A 129 14.18 -10.90 0.30
C ASP A 129 13.72 -9.49 -0.11
N THR A 130 14.44 -8.47 0.37
CA THR A 130 14.16 -7.05 0.15
C THR A 130 13.93 -6.72 -1.33
N PHE A 131 14.68 -7.33 -2.26
CA PHE A 131 14.53 -7.08 -3.69
C PHE A 131 13.18 -7.54 -4.24
N LYS A 132 12.61 -8.62 -3.70
CA LYS A 132 11.33 -9.16 -4.15
C LYS A 132 10.12 -8.42 -3.61
N ILE A 133 10.27 -7.77 -2.44
CA ILE A 133 9.16 -7.13 -1.73
C ILE A 133 9.08 -5.63 -1.98
N SER A 134 10.18 -4.99 -2.40
CA SER A 134 10.23 -3.52 -2.57
C SER A 134 9.59 -3.02 -3.85
N ALA A 135 9.58 -3.82 -4.90
CA ALA A 135 8.89 -3.51 -6.16
C ALA A 135 8.70 -4.76 -7.01
N TRP A 136 7.69 -4.74 -7.89
CA TRP A 136 7.46 -5.84 -8.82
C TRP A 136 6.86 -5.36 -10.14
N ARG A 137 6.97 -6.20 -11.18
CA ARG A 137 6.31 -5.97 -12.45
C ARG A 137 4.81 -6.07 -12.31
N HIS A 138 4.07 -5.41 -13.18
CA HIS A 138 2.61 -5.53 -13.17
C HIS A 138 2.20 -7.00 -13.30
N PRO A 139 1.45 -7.58 -12.34
CA PRO A 139 1.07 -8.98 -12.37
C PRO A 139 0.26 -9.31 -13.63
N CYS A 140 0.80 -10.21 -14.44
CA CYS A 140 0.16 -10.70 -15.65
C CYS A 140 -0.78 -11.89 -15.35
N TYR A 141 -1.57 -12.29 -16.34
CA TYR A 141 -2.48 -13.42 -16.22
C TYR A 141 -1.77 -14.73 -15.80
N LEU A 142 -0.62 -15.02 -16.41
CA LEU A 142 0.16 -16.23 -16.07
C LEU A 142 0.63 -16.22 -14.62
N TYR A 143 1.09 -15.05 -14.12
CA TYR A 143 1.41 -14.91 -12.71
C TYR A 143 0.22 -15.27 -11.82
N ASP A 144 -0.96 -14.70 -12.10
CA ASP A 144 -2.15 -14.95 -11.29
C ASP A 144 -2.62 -16.41 -11.39
N CYS A 145 -2.45 -17.08 -12.54
CA CYS A 145 -2.68 -18.53 -12.67
C CYS A 145 -1.71 -19.35 -11.83
N PHE A 146 -0.40 -19.18 -12.02
CA PHE A 146 0.62 -19.96 -11.30
C PHE A 146 0.62 -19.67 -9.79
N SER A 147 0.45 -18.42 -9.38
CA SER A 147 0.37 -18.05 -7.97
C SER A 147 -0.87 -18.59 -7.26
N SER A 148 -1.91 -18.95 -8.03
CA SER A 148 -3.13 -19.57 -7.50
C SER A 148 -2.95 -21.07 -7.22
N VAL A 149 -1.88 -21.71 -7.70
CA VAL A 149 -1.59 -23.12 -7.46
C VAL A 149 -0.40 -23.23 -6.50
N PRO A 150 -0.55 -23.85 -5.30
CA PRO A 150 0.51 -23.85 -4.27
C PRO A 150 1.84 -24.40 -4.75
N PHE A 151 1.80 -25.46 -5.59
CA PHE A 151 3.00 -26.11 -6.12
C PHE A 151 3.79 -25.21 -7.07
N PHE A 152 3.11 -24.35 -7.86
CA PHE A 152 3.74 -23.47 -8.84
C PHE A 152 3.99 -22.05 -8.34
N ARG A 153 3.65 -21.73 -7.10
CA ARG A 153 3.79 -20.39 -6.54
C ARG A 153 5.22 -19.83 -6.63
N ARG A 154 6.22 -20.66 -6.38
CA ARG A 154 7.65 -20.27 -6.52
C ARG A 154 8.05 -19.92 -7.96
N TRP A 155 7.40 -20.55 -8.95
CA TRP A 155 7.63 -20.25 -10.36
C TRP A 155 6.93 -18.96 -10.78
N ALA A 156 5.82 -18.63 -10.14
CA ALA A 156 5.08 -17.41 -10.42
C ALA A 156 5.94 -16.16 -10.21
N ASP A 157 6.78 -16.15 -9.18
CA ASP A 157 7.67 -15.01 -8.87
C ASP A 157 8.52 -14.57 -10.06
N LYS A 158 8.92 -15.51 -10.94
CA LYS A 158 9.71 -15.21 -12.15
C LYS A 158 9.00 -14.25 -13.12
N PHE A 159 7.67 -14.18 -13.08
CA PHE A 159 6.90 -13.29 -13.94
C PHE A 159 6.83 -11.85 -13.44
N ILE A 160 7.06 -11.63 -12.14
CA ILE A 160 6.89 -10.30 -11.54
C ILE A 160 8.17 -9.76 -10.90
N CYS A 161 9.14 -10.60 -10.52
CA CYS A 161 10.37 -10.11 -9.93
C CYS A 161 11.24 -9.41 -10.98
N TYR A 162 11.88 -8.33 -10.56
CA TYR A 162 12.96 -7.69 -11.29
C TYR A 162 14.28 -8.45 -11.05
N ASP A 163 15.20 -8.36 -12.02
CA ASP A 163 16.55 -8.86 -11.84
C ASP A 163 17.26 -8.06 -10.75
N LYS A 164 18.00 -8.76 -9.87
CA LYS A 164 18.73 -8.11 -8.76
C LYS A 164 19.78 -7.12 -9.23
N SER A 165 20.34 -7.31 -10.42
CA SER A 165 21.33 -6.39 -11.04
C SER A 165 20.76 -5.00 -11.28
N LEU A 166 19.45 -4.87 -11.48
CA LEU A 166 18.82 -3.56 -11.70
C LEU A 166 18.78 -2.69 -10.43
N PHE A 167 18.87 -3.30 -9.25
CA PHE A 167 18.85 -2.58 -7.98
C PHE A 167 20.17 -1.87 -7.62
N ILE A 168 21.17 -1.94 -8.51
CA ILE A 168 22.41 -1.13 -8.43
C ILE A 168 22.09 0.34 -8.80
N GLN A 169 21.06 0.59 -9.61
CA GLN A 169 20.68 1.93 -10.00
C GLN A 169 20.05 2.68 -8.83
N PRO A 170 20.47 3.92 -8.53
CA PRO A 170 19.90 4.72 -7.43
C PRO A 170 18.39 4.93 -7.55
N ILE A 171 17.92 5.06 -8.78
CA ILE A 171 16.50 5.30 -9.14
C ILE A 171 16.11 4.27 -10.19
N MET A 172 15.12 3.46 -9.84
CA MET A 172 14.65 2.37 -10.69
C MET A 172 13.18 2.59 -11.07
N ARG A 173 12.91 2.68 -12.38
CA ARG A 173 11.51 2.70 -12.87
C ARG A 173 10.91 1.32 -12.72
N VAL A 174 9.74 1.26 -12.07
CA VAL A 174 9.06 0.00 -11.74
C VAL A 174 7.58 0.06 -12.11
N ASP A 175 6.90 -1.10 -12.10
CA ASP A 175 5.49 -1.13 -12.42
C ASP A 175 4.59 -0.98 -11.20
N VAL A 176 4.96 -1.60 -10.08
CA VAL A 176 4.17 -1.59 -8.84
C VAL A 176 5.09 -1.42 -7.64
N LEU A 177 4.66 -0.59 -6.71
CA LEU A 177 5.26 -0.36 -5.40
C LEU A 177 4.35 -0.91 -4.29
N PRO A 178 4.89 -1.31 -3.13
CA PRO A 178 4.09 -1.76 -1.99
C PRO A 178 3.26 -0.62 -1.40
N GLY A 179 2.02 -0.93 -1.01
CA GLY A 179 1.10 0.05 -0.44
C GLY A 179 1.48 0.54 0.96
N SER A 180 2.46 -0.09 1.62
CA SER A 180 2.87 0.30 2.97
C SER A 180 3.59 1.64 3.04
N PHE A 181 4.18 2.12 1.93
CA PHE A 181 4.77 3.45 1.80
C PHE A 181 4.73 3.93 0.35
N LEU A 182 4.03 5.03 0.09
CA LEU A 182 3.92 5.65 -1.24
C LEU A 182 4.04 7.17 -1.08
N ALA A 183 5.17 7.76 -1.48
CA ALA A 183 5.30 9.22 -1.59
C ALA A 183 4.82 9.66 -2.98
N ILE A 184 3.68 10.35 -3.03
CA ILE A 184 2.98 10.73 -4.25
C ILE A 184 3.06 12.24 -4.43
N GLN A 185 3.32 12.72 -5.64
CA GLN A 185 3.20 14.14 -5.95
C GLN A 185 1.74 14.60 -5.79
N LYS A 186 1.52 15.69 -5.06
CA LYS A 186 0.17 16.27 -4.85
C LYS A 186 -0.54 16.56 -6.15
N GLN A 187 0.18 17.06 -7.17
CA GLN A 187 -0.38 17.30 -8.50
C GLN A 187 -1.00 16.05 -9.17
N VAL A 188 -0.45 14.86 -8.91
CA VAL A 188 -1.01 13.60 -9.41
C VAL A 188 -2.39 13.33 -8.79
N LEU A 189 -2.50 13.56 -7.47
CA LEU A 189 -3.77 13.43 -6.75
C LEU A 189 -4.78 14.51 -7.19
N GLN A 190 -4.32 15.75 -7.46
CA GLN A 190 -5.16 16.84 -8.00
C GLN A 190 -5.71 16.53 -9.40
N ARG A 191 -5.02 15.70 -10.20
CA ARG A 191 -5.52 15.17 -11.48
C ARG A 191 -6.56 14.07 -11.32
N GLY A 192 -7.06 13.81 -10.11
CA GLY A 192 -8.11 12.83 -9.82
C GLY A 192 -7.62 11.41 -9.59
N ILE A 193 -6.29 11.17 -9.50
CA ILE A 193 -5.77 9.86 -9.15
C ILE A 193 -6.07 9.58 -7.68
N LYS A 194 -6.84 8.51 -7.47
CA LYS A 194 -7.21 7.98 -6.16
C LYS A 194 -7.21 6.46 -6.20
N PHE A 195 -7.15 5.85 -5.02
CA PHE A 195 -7.38 4.41 -4.90
C PHE A 195 -8.78 4.05 -5.41
N ASP A 196 -8.96 2.81 -5.86
CA ASP A 196 -10.29 2.34 -6.23
C ASP A 196 -10.99 1.78 -4.98
N ASP A 197 -11.92 2.53 -4.42
CA ASP A 197 -12.63 2.20 -3.17
C ASP A 197 -13.62 1.02 -3.31
N ARG A 198 -13.81 0.51 -4.51
CA ARG A 198 -14.50 -0.77 -4.74
C ARG A 198 -13.69 -1.95 -4.20
N PHE A 199 -12.38 -1.79 -3.97
CA PHE A 199 -11.50 -2.80 -3.39
C PHE A 199 -11.29 -2.55 -1.90
N PHE A 200 -11.71 -3.54 -1.10
CA PHE A 200 -11.56 -3.46 0.35
C PHE A 200 -10.10 -3.62 0.78
N LEU A 201 -9.43 -4.63 0.22
CA LEU A 201 -8.01 -4.93 0.46
C LEU A 201 -7.49 -5.79 -0.71
N PHE A 202 -6.20 -5.65 -1.04
CA PHE A 202 -5.49 -6.26 -2.15
C PHE A 202 -5.86 -5.71 -3.53
N CYS A 203 -4.90 -5.70 -4.43
CA CYS A 203 -4.91 -5.13 -5.77
C CYS A 203 -4.87 -3.60 -5.86
N GLU A 204 -4.98 -2.88 -4.75
CA GLU A 204 -4.92 -1.41 -4.71
C GLU A 204 -3.61 -0.87 -5.27
N GLU A 205 -2.48 -1.50 -4.95
CA GLU A 205 -1.15 -1.07 -5.38
C GLU A 205 -1.00 -1.16 -6.91
N ARG A 206 -1.40 -2.31 -7.49
CA ARG A 206 -1.33 -2.48 -8.96
C ARG A 206 -2.23 -1.49 -9.69
N ILE A 207 -3.38 -1.17 -9.10
CA ILE A 207 -4.37 -0.26 -9.71
C ILE A 207 -3.87 1.18 -9.65
N ILE A 208 -3.43 1.67 -8.49
CA ILE A 208 -2.97 3.06 -8.37
C ILE A 208 -1.71 3.33 -9.17
N CYS A 209 -0.75 2.40 -9.16
CA CYS A 209 0.47 2.53 -9.97
C CYS A 209 0.16 2.49 -11.47
N GLU A 210 -0.80 1.66 -11.92
CA GLU A 210 -1.26 1.65 -13.31
C GLU A 210 -1.93 2.98 -13.69
N LYS A 211 -2.80 3.53 -12.84
CA LYS A 211 -3.43 4.85 -13.07
C LYS A 211 -2.39 5.98 -13.19
N ILE A 212 -1.36 5.97 -12.34
CA ILE A 212 -0.27 6.96 -12.38
C ILE A 212 0.50 6.86 -13.71
N ARG A 213 0.86 5.64 -14.14
CA ARG A 213 1.54 5.43 -15.43
C ARG A 213 0.69 5.82 -16.63
N ASN A 214 -0.62 5.61 -16.57
CA ASN A 214 -1.54 6.00 -17.65
C ASN A 214 -1.67 7.53 -17.81
N LEU A 215 -1.24 8.31 -16.82
CA LEU A 215 -1.05 9.75 -16.91
C LEU A 215 0.39 10.14 -17.30
N GLU A 216 1.19 9.17 -17.81
CA GLU A 216 2.57 9.33 -18.26
C GLU A 216 3.57 9.68 -17.15
N TYR A 217 3.17 9.58 -15.88
CA TYR A 217 4.09 9.71 -14.76
C TYR A 217 4.89 8.42 -14.53
N LYS A 218 6.12 8.60 -14.03
CA LYS A 218 6.98 7.49 -13.60
C LYS A 218 6.55 6.98 -12.22
N VAL A 219 6.55 5.66 -12.07
CA VAL A 219 6.50 4.95 -10.78
C VAL A 219 7.93 4.49 -10.48
N VAL A 220 8.49 4.88 -9.32
CA VAL A 220 9.92 4.78 -9.05
C VAL A 220 10.20 4.14 -7.70
N LEU A 221 11.14 3.22 -7.68
CA LEU A 221 11.81 2.73 -6.47
C LEU A 221 13.14 3.47 -6.31
N SER A 222 13.38 4.07 -5.14
CA SER A 222 14.72 4.54 -4.77
C SER A 222 15.44 3.43 -4.02
N THR A 223 16.59 3.01 -4.50
CA THR A 223 17.41 1.96 -3.89
C THR A 223 18.40 2.51 -2.86
N LEU A 224 18.55 3.85 -2.78
CA LEU A 224 19.43 4.54 -1.85
C LEU A 224 18.85 4.61 -0.43
N PHE A 225 17.53 4.62 -0.31
CA PHE A 225 16.81 4.82 0.94
C PHE A 225 15.98 3.61 1.28
N SER A 226 15.65 3.44 2.56
CA SER A 226 14.90 2.27 3.03
C SER A 226 13.97 2.61 4.18
N TYR A 227 12.98 1.73 4.39
CA TYR A 227 12.15 1.73 5.58
C TYR A 227 11.95 0.31 6.09
N ASP A 228 11.79 0.16 7.38
CA ASP A 228 11.45 -1.10 8.01
C ASP A 228 9.93 -1.25 8.03
N HIS A 229 9.42 -2.45 7.72
CA HIS A 229 8.02 -2.81 7.82
C HIS A 229 7.87 -3.98 8.79
N TYR A 230 7.24 -3.71 9.93
CA TYR A 230 7.10 -4.68 11.04
C TYR A 230 5.92 -5.63 10.82
N GLU A 231 5.85 -6.25 9.63
CA GLU A 231 4.83 -7.21 9.21
C GLU A 231 3.40 -7.01 9.75
N SER A 232 2.56 -6.49 8.90
CA SER A 232 1.07 -6.50 8.92
C SER A 232 0.41 -6.98 10.24
N ILE A 233 0.77 -6.34 11.36
CA ILE A 233 0.18 -6.62 12.68
C ILE A 233 -1.33 -6.46 12.59
N SER A 234 -1.80 -5.40 11.92
CA SER A 234 -3.23 -5.09 11.74
C SER A 234 -3.97 -6.14 10.90
N ILE A 235 -3.35 -6.65 9.81
CA ILE A 235 -3.96 -7.69 8.96
C ILE A 235 -4.00 -9.02 9.70
N LYS A 236 -2.93 -9.38 10.44
CA LYS A 236 -2.88 -10.61 11.24
C LYS A 236 -3.90 -10.58 12.39
N LYS A 237 -4.08 -9.42 13.04
CA LYS A 237 -5.09 -9.22 14.07
C LYS A 237 -6.52 -9.34 13.52
N SER A 238 -6.78 -8.73 12.36
CA SER A 238 -8.13 -8.68 11.76
C SER A 238 -8.51 -9.97 11.03
N TYR A 239 -7.55 -10.66 10.42
CA TYR A 239 -7.75 -11.90 9.65
C TYR A 239 -6.76 -12.97 10.10
N SER A 240 -6.96 -13.51 11.30
CA SER A 240 -6.07 -14.54 11.89
C SER A 240 -6.02 -15.83 11.07
N ARG A 241 -7.13 -16.20 10.40
CA ARG A 241 -7.20 -17.41 9.57
C ARG A 241 -6.64 -17.16 8.17
N ALA A 242 -5.65 -17.96 7.76
CA ALA A 242 -5.06 -17.89 6.42
C ALA A 242 -6.10 -18.05 5.29
N THR A 243 -7.14 -18.87 5.52
CA THR A 243 -8.26 -19.07 4.58
C THR A 243 -9.08 -17.78 4.37
N ALA A 244 -9.34 -17.00 5.44
CA ALA A 244 -10.06 -15.73 5.31
C ALA A 244 -9.29 -14.72 4.48
N ARG A 245 -7.96 -14.61 4.69
CA ARG A 245 -7.08 -13.74 3.86
C ARG A 245 -7.03 -14.19 2.41
N GLN A 246 -6.94 -15.50 2.17
CA GLN A 246 -6.92 -16.05 0.80
C GLN A 246 -8.24 -15.80 0.08
N ARG A 247 -9.38 -15.94 0.77
CA ARG A 247 -10.69 -15.63 0.20
C ARG A 247 -10.77 -14.16 -0.24
N LEU A 248 -10.38 -13.25 0.64
CA LEU A 248 -10.38 -11.81 0.34
C LEU A 248 -9.46 -11.46 -0.84
N LEU A 249 -8.27 -12.08 -0.91
CA LEU A 249 -7.36 -11.93 -2.05
C LEU A 249 -7.99 -12.44 -3.34
N ASN A 250 -8.62 -13.61 -3.33
CA ASN A 250 -9.27 -14.18 -4.51
C ASN A 250 -10.45 -13.30 -4.98
N ASP A 251 -11.26 -12.81 -4.04
CA ASP A 251 -12.39 -11.93 -4.34
C ASP A 251 -11.90 -10.61 -4.99
N SER A 252 -10.83 -10.03 -4.46
CA SER A 252 -10.21 -8.82 -5.02
C SER A 252 -9.60 -9.08 -6.40
N LYS A 253 -8.89 -10.20 -6.60
CA LYS A 253 -8.37 -10.58 -7.93
C LYS A 253 -9.50 -10.80 -8.94
N LYS A 254 -10.56 -11.54 -8.58
CA LYS A 254 -11.72 -11.74 -9.45
C LYS A 254 -12.37 -10.41 -9.85
N LYS A 255 -12.53 -9.50 -8.88
CA LYS A 255 -13.05 -8.15 -9.12
C LYS A 255 -12.14 -7.36 -10.05
N TYR A 256 -10.80 -7.41 -9.84
CA TYR A 256 -9.83 -6.77 -10.72
C TYR A 256 -9.97 -7.24 -12.17
N TYR A 257 -10.03 -8.55 -12.41
CA TYR A 257 -10.21 -9.09 -13.76
C TYR A 257 -11.53 -8.67 -14.39
N LYS A 258 -12.63 -8.64 -13.63
CA LYS A 258 -13.94 -8.17 -14.13
C LYS A 258 -13.90 -6.69 -14.51
N LEU A 259 -13.24 -5.83 -13.78
CA LEU A 259 -13.27 -4.39 -13.95
C LEU A 259 -12.18 -3.86 -14.89
N TYR A 260 -10.99 -4.44 -14.84
CA TYR A 260 -9.80 -3.92 -15.52
C TYR A 260 -9.29 -4.81 -16.65
N ARG A 261 -9.74 -6.07 -16.71
CA ARG A 261 -9.29 -7.08 -17.71
C ARG A 261 -10.47 -7.87 -18.28
N SER A 262 -11.60 -7.21 -18.47
CA SER A 262 -12.88 -7.84 -18.84
C SER A 262 -12.94 -8.43 -20.25
N LYS A 263 -12.08 -8.01 -21.17
CA LYS A 263 -12.17 -8.34 -22.61
C LYS A 263 -12.07 -9.83 -22.97
N ASN A 264 -11.61 -10.69 -22.06
CA ASN A 264 -11.44 -12.13 -22.32
C ASN A 264 -12.17 -12.97 -21.27
N HIS A 265 -13.44 -13.21 -21.48
CA HIS A 265 -14.30 -13.93 -20.55
C HIS A 265 -13.85 -15.37 -20.29
N ILE A 266 -13.37 -16.09 -21.31
CA ILE A 266 -12.93 -17.49 -21.18
C ILE A 266 -11.68 -17.57 -20.27
N ARG A 267 -10.69 -16.70 -20.52
CA ARG A 267 -9.49 -16.65 -19.66
C ARG A 267 -9.84 -16.31 -18.22
N ASN A 268 -10.72 -15.34 -18.02
CA ASN A 268 -11.14 -14.94 -16.68
C ASN A 268 -11.88 -16.08 -15.96
N PHE A 269 -12.76 -16.79 -16.67
CA PHE A 269 -13.47 -17.95 -16.15
C PHE A 269 -12.51 -19.07 -15.72
N LEU A 270 -11.54 -19.43 -16.56
CA LEU A 270 -10.52 -20.45 -16.22
C LEU A 270 -9.69 -20.06 -14.99
N LEU A 271 -9.29 -18.77 -14.90
CA LEU A 271 -8.56 -18.27 -13.74
C LEU A 271 -9.42 -18.36 -12.46
N PHE A 272 -10.71 -18.02 -12.54
CA PHE A 272 -11.61 -18.08 -11.39
C PHE A 272 -11.83 -19.51 -10.91
N LEU A 273 -12.01 -20.46 -11.84
CA LEU A 273 -12.08 -21.89 -11.50
C LEU A 273 -10.82 -22.36 -10.79
N LEU A 274 -9.64 -21.96 -11.27
CA LEU A 274 -8.37 -22.32 -10.67
C LEU A 274 -8.22 -21.75 -9.25
N MET A 275 -8.62 -20.50 -9.04
CA MET A 275 -8.62 -19.86 -7.72
C MET A 275 -9.58 -20.56 -6.74
N ASP A 276 -10.79 -20.92 -7.20
CA ASP A 276 -11.79 -21.59 -6.38
C ASP A 276 -11.36 -23.02 -6.01
N PHE A 277 -10.81 -23.75 -6.98
CA PHE A 277 -10.27 -25.08 -6.74
C PHE A 277 -9.13 -25.06 -5.71
N ASN A 278 -8.17 -24.14 -5.85
CA ASN A 278 -7.11 -23.99 -4.87
C ASN A 278 -7.64 -23.62 -3.48
N PHE A 279 -8.60 -22.71 -3.42
CA PHE A 279 -9.23 -22.33 -2.15
C PHE A 279 -9.92 -23.53 -1.47
N PHE A 280 -10.63 -24.35 -2.24
CA PHE A 280 -11.23 -25.61 -1.76
C PHE A 280 -10.18 -26.57 -1.18
N LEU A 281 -9.05 -26.78 -1.89
CA LEU A 281 -7.95 -27.60 -1.38
C LEU A 281 -7.35 -27.05 -0.07
N MET A 282 -7.26 -25.73 0.08
CA MET A 282 -6.80 -25.11 1.33
C MET A 282 -7.79 -25.37 2.49
N GLN A 283 -9.08 -25.33 2.22
CA GLN A 283 -10.12 -25.64 3.23
C GLN A 283 -10.02 -27.09 3.69
N LEU A 284 -9.89 -28.04 2.76
CA LEU A 284 -9.70 -29.47 3.09
C LEU A 284 -8.48 -29.70 3.97
N ARG A 285 -7.32 -29.08 3.62
CA ARG A 285 -6.10 -29.20 4.44
C ARG A 285 -6.25 -28.58 5.84
N GLY A 286 -7.13 -27.60 5.99
CA GLY A 286 -7.44 -26.98 7.28
C GLY A 286 -8.34 -27.86 8.18
N LEU A 287 -9.05 -28.82 7.61
CA LEU A 287 -9.89 -29.79 8.37
C LEU A 287 -9.07 -30.95 8.95
N PHE A 288 -7.85 -31.17 8.44
CA PHE A 288 -6.96 -32.25 8.88
C PHE A 288 -5.80 -31.74 9.77
N LYS A 289 -5.84 -30.51 10.19
CA LYS A 289 -4.94 -29.91 11.20
C LYS A 289 -5.72 -29.51 12.44
#